data_1eda52a1fd75cd120d13930e90ab6384
#
_entry.id   1eda52a1fd75cd120d13930e90ab6384
#
_cell.length_a   1.000
_cell.length_b   1.000
_cell.length_c   1.000
_cell.angle_alpha   90.00
_cell.angle_beta   90.00
_cell.angle_gamma   90.00
#
_symmetry.space_group_name_H-M   'P 1'
#
loop_
_entity.id
_entity.type
_entity.pdbx_description
1 polymer ?
#
loop_
_entity_poly.entity_id
_entity_poly.type
_entity_poly.pdbx_seq_one_letter_code
_entity_poly.pdbx_strand_id
1 'polypeptide(L)'
;VIIKACEQKNIQSFCGKLSLDQTALIIKNSMVLLTNDTGLMHIGAAFKKSIISFWGCTKPSLGFAPYAAASDSVEILSNISKRPCSKHGKSCKHKNLGCIKFIDSKDIEKAVLKLL
;
A
#
# COMPACT_ATOMS: atom_id res chain seq x y z
N VAL A 1 -8.35 -9.55 12.47
CA VAL A 1 -9.54 -8.69 12.64
C VAL A 1 -10.23 -8.49 11.30
N ILE A 2 -9.52 -8.02 10.25
CA ILE A 2 -10.12 -7.72 8.93
C ILE A 2 -10.77 -8.97 8.31
N ILE A 3 -10.08 -10.12 8.31
CA ILE A 3 -10.59 -11.38 7.73
C ILE A 3 -11.87 -11.85 8.43
N LYS A 4 -11.96 -11.67 9.75
CA LYS A 4 -13.19 -12.03 10.50
C LYS A 4 -14.39 -11.13 10.15
N ALA A 5 -14.14 -9.94 9.62
CA ALA A 5 -15.18 -9.00 9.18
C ALA A 5 -15.62 -9.23 7.72
N CYS A 6 -14.87 -10.03 6.96
CA CYS A 6 -15.20 -10.36 5.57
C CYS A 6 -15.86 -11.73 5.52
N GLU A 7 -17.10 -11.80 5.09
CA GLU A 7 -17.86 -13.06 4.92
C GLU A 7 -17.39 -13.89 3.70
N GLN A 8 -16.38 -13.41 2.98
CA GLN A 8 -15.86 -14.01 1.76
C GLN A 8 -14.95 -15.23 2.06
N LYS A 9 -15.24 -16.35 1.46
CA LYS A 9 -14.48 -17.62 1.62
C LYS A 9 -13.08 -17.61 0.96
N ASN A 10 -12.80 -16.64 0.10
CA ASN A 10 -11.58 -16.60 -0.73
C ASN A 10 -10.47 -15.74 -0.12
N ILE A 11 -10.55 -15.39 1.17
CA ILE A 11 -9.55 -14.58 1.86
C ILE A 11 -8.65 -15.47 2.70
N GLN A 12 -7.34 -15.42 2.45
CA GLN A 12 -6.33 -16.17 3.20
C GLN A 12 -5.39 -15.23 3.96
N SER A 13 -5.04 -15.57 5.21
CA SER A 13 -4.06 -14.83 6.02
C SER A 13 -2.73 -15.55 6.06
N PHE A 14 -1.69 -14.81 5.72
CA PHE A 14 -0.28 -15.22 5.85
C PHE A 14 0.47 -14.46 6.94
N CYS A 15 -0.21 -13.63 7.75
CA CYS A 15 0.44 -12.84 8.79
C CYS A 15 1.23 -13.71 9.76
N GLY A 16 2.54 -13.44 9.87
CA GLY A 16 3.47 -14.18 10.75
C GLY A 16 3.77 -15.62 10.33
N LYS A 17 3.38 -16.05 9.11
CA LYS A 17 3.54 -17.42 8.65
C LYS A 17 4.60 -17.60 7.56
N LEU A 18 5.07 -16.52 6.97
CA LEU A 18 5.96 -16.55 5.80
C LEU A 18 7.29 -15.89 6.11
N SER A 19 8.35 -16.44 5.51
CA SER A 19 9.64 -15.75 5.37
C SER A 19 9.53 -14.60 4.38
N LEU A 20 10.57 -13.75 4.31
CA LEU A 20 10.63 -12.66 3.33
C LEU A 20 10.63 -13.21 1.90
N ASP A 21 11.37 -14.28 1.62
CA ASP A 21 11.43 -14.92 0.30
C ASP A 21 10.08 -15.50 -0.13
N GLN A 22 9.37 -16.16 0.80
CA GLN A 22 8.04 -16.67 0.54
C GLN A 22 7.05 -15.51 0.27
N THR A 23 7.16 -14.42 1.01
CA THR A 23 6.35 -13.21 0.77
C THR A 23 6.65 -12.61 -0.60
N ALA A 24 7.94 -12.52 -0.99
CA ALA A 24 8.35 -12.04 -2.30
C ALA A 24 7.80 -12.92 -3.43
N LEU A 25 7.77 -14.25 -3.24
CA LEU A 25 7.21 -15.18 -4.21
C LEU A 25 5.69 -14.97 -4.39
N ILE A 26 4.95 -14.75 -3.31
CA ILE A 26 3.52 -14.41 -3.37
C ILE A 26 3.31 -13.10 -4.13
N ILE A 27 4.09 -12.07 -3.81
CA ILE A 27 4.03 -10.78 -4.52
C ILE A 27 4.32 -10.98 -6.02
N LYS A 28 5.35 -11.74 -6.36
CA LYS A 28 5.69 -12.03 -7.76
C LYS A 28 4.53 -12.66 -8.53
N ASN A 29 3.76 -13.54 -7.90
CA ASN A 29 2.66 -14.26 -8.52
C ASN A 29 1.28 -13.58 -8.36
N SER A 30 1.20 -12.46 -7.64
CA SER A 30 -0.05 -11.69 -7.52
C SER A 30 -0.36 -10.92 -8.81
N MET A 31 -1.61 -10.61 -9.07
CA MET A 31 -2.03 -9.71 -10.15
C MET A 31 -1.73 -8.26 -9.75
N VAL A 32 -2.12 -7.86 -8.58
CA VAL A 32 -1.99 -6.51 -8.03
C VAL A 32 -1.46 -6.57 -6.61
N LEU A 33 -0.63 -5.63 -6.23
CA LEU A 33 -0.15 -5.44 -4.86
C LEU A 33 -0.77 -4.17 -4.25
N LEU A 34 -1.56 -4.33 -3.18
CA LEU A 34 -2.02 -3.21 -2.36
C LEU A 34 -1.09 -3.11 -1.14
N THR A 35 -0.49 -1.96 -0.93
CA THR A 35 0.53 -1.81 0.12
C THR A 35 0.63 -0.38 0.63
N ASN A 36 1.12 -0.22 1.85
CA ASN A 36 1.60 1.07 2.34
C ASN A 36 3.02 1.36 1.83
N ASP A 37 3.57 2.53 2.17
CA ASP A 37 5.00 2.88 2.02
C ASP A 37 5.86 1.94 2.90
N THR A 38 6.26 0.80 2.34
CA THR A 38 6.99 -0.28 3.03
C THR A 38 7.98 -0.97 2.09
N GLY A 39 8.89 -1.79 2.66
CA GLY A 39 9.82 -2.61 1.88
C GLY A 39 9.14 -3.54 0.87
N LEU A 40 7.93 -4.04 1.19
CA LEU A 40 7.17 -4.90 0.27
C LEU A 40 6.73 -4.18 -1.01
N MET A 41 6.48 -2.88 -0.94
CA MET A 41 6.22 -2.04 -2.11
C MET A 41 7.39 -2.08 -3.09
N HIS A 42 8.61 -1.95 -2.58
CA HIS A 42 9.83 -1.99 -3.43
C HIS A 42 10.10 -3.39 -4.00
N ILE A 43 9.77 -4.45 -3.26
CA ILE A 43 9.80 -5.83 -3.78
C ILE A 43 8.81 -5.97 -4.95
N GLY A 44 7.59 -5.46 -4.81
CA GLY A 44 6.61 -5.43 -5.89
C GLY A 44 7.11 -4.67 -7.12
N ALA A 45 7.74 -3.51 -6.92
CA ALA A 45 8.33 -2.72 -8.00
C ALA A 45 9.46 -3.48 -8.73
N ALA A 46 10.32 -4.18 -8.00
CA ALA A 46 11.38 -5.01 -8.58
C ALA A 46 10.83 -6.11 -9.50
N PHE A 47 9.66 -6.65 -9.18
CA PHE A 47 8.95 -7.62 -10.02
C PHE A 47 8.04 -6.99 -11.09
N LYS A 48 8.08 -5.66 -11.27
CA LYS A 48 7.22 -4.94 -12.23
C LYS A 48 5.73 -5.20 -12.03
N LYS A 49 5.31 -5.35 -10.77
CA LYS A 49 3.90 -5.53 -10.43
C LYS A 49 3.14 -4.23 -10.50
N SER A 50 1.88 -4.31 -10.87
CA SER A 50 0.91 -3.23 -10.69
C SER A 50 0.69 -3.00 -9.20
N ILE A 51 1.00 -1.80 -8.72
CA ILE A 51 1.02 -1.46 -7.30
C ILE A 51 -0.02 -0.36 -7.03
N ILE A 52 -0.86 -0.59 -6.02
CA ILE A 52 -1.67 0.47 -5.40
C ILE A 52 -1.04 0.78 -4.06
N SER A 53 -0.38 1.93 -3.96
CA SER A 53 0.32 2.35 -2.74
C SER A 53 -0.44 3.44 -1.99
N PHE A 54 -0.51 3.30 -0.66
CA PHE A 54 -1.23 4.21 0.23
C PHE A 54 -0.25 5.11 0.98
N TRP A 55 -0.46 6.42 0.87
CA TRP A 55 0.45 7.43 1.42
C TRP A 55 -0.25 8.28 2.48
N GLY A 56 0.10 8.05 3.72
CA GLY A 56 -0.41 8.78 4.88
C GLY A 56 0.43 10.01 5.22
N CYS A 57 1.34 9.88 6.18
CA CYS A 57 2.19 10.98 6.68
C CYS A 57 3.36 11.33 5.77
N THR A 58 3.78 10.41 4.90
CA THR A 58 4.83 10.58 3.89
C THR A 58 4.23 10.93 2.52
N LYS A 59 5.09 11.22 1.55
CA LYS A 59 4.73 11.46 0.15
C LYS A 59 5.72 10.77 -0.78
N PRO A 60 5.31 10.29 -1.95
CA PRO A 60 6.21 9.73 -2.98
C PRO A 60 7.35 10.69 -3.35
N SER A 61 7.06 11.99 -3.43
CA SER A 61 8.02 13.05 -3.76
C SER A 61 9.19 13.21 -2.78
N LEU A 62 9.16 12.52 -1.63
CA LEU A 62 10.30 12.44 -0.72
C LEU A 62 11.39 11.46 -1.18
N GLY A 63 11.21 10.81 -2.32
CA GLY A 63 12.13 9.82 -2.86
C GLY A 63 11.83 8.39 -2.43
N PHE A 64 10.65 8.13 -1.89
CA PHE A 64 10.21 6.79 -1.43
C PHE A 64 9.27 6.10 -2.41
N ALA A 65 8.95 6.72 -3.55
CA ALA A 65 8.12 6.10 -4.58
C ALA A 65 8.69 4.76 -5.05
N PRO A 66 7.84 3.80 -5.45
CA PRO A 66 8.31 2.50 -5.95
C PRO A 66 9.07 2.70 -7.27
N TYR A 67 10.39 2.47 -7.23
CA TYR A 67 11.26 2.69 -8.39
C TYR A 67 10.93 1.72 -9.53
N ALA A 68 10.67 2.27 -10.72
CA ALA A 68 10.41 1.51 -11.94
C ALA A 68 9.31 0.44 -11.79
N ALA A 69 8.29 0.68 -10.97
CA ALA A 69 7.09 -0.16 -10.91
C ALA A 69 6.39 -0.22 -12.28
N ALA A 70 5.38 -1.09 -12.43
CA ALA A 70 4.56 -1.13 -13.63
C ALA A 70 3.90 0.25 -13.88
N SER A 71 3.74 0.63 -15.16
CA SER A 71 3.28 1.96 -15.57
C SER A 71 1.82 2.27 -15.17
N ASP A 72 1.05 1.24 -14.87
CA ASP A 72 -0.34 1.32 -14.41
C ASP A 72 -0.46 1.42 -12.87
N SER A 73 0.67 1.44 -12.15
CA SER A 73 0.68 1.59 -10.69
C SER A 73 0.06 2.91 -10.25
N VAL A 74 -0.63 2.90 -9.11
CA VAL A 74 -1.40 4.03 -8.58
C VAL A 74 -0.92 4.41 -7.18
N GLU A 75 -0.70 5.70 -6.96
CA GLU A 75 -0.37 6.27 -5.67
C GLU A 75 -1.61 6.97 -5.09
N ILE A 76 -2.17 6.44 -4.01
CA ILE A 76 -3.32 7.02 -3.33
C ILE A 76 -2.83 7.82 -2.13
N LEU A 77 -3.03 9.13 -2.20
CA LEU A 77 -2.57 10.05 -1.18
C LEU A 77 -3.74 10.46 -0.26
N SER A 78 -3.45 10.55 1.03
CA SER A 78 -4.39 11.12 1.98
C SER A 78 -4.77 12.57 1.62
N ASN A 79 -6.01 12.95 1.79
CA ASN A 79 -6.56 14.28 1.43
C ASN A 79 -6.13 15.42 2.38
N ILE A 80 -5.11 15.21 3.22
CA ILE A 80 -4.62 16.25 4.13
C ILE A 80 -3.58 17.12 3.45
N SER A 81 -3.82 18.43 3.38
CA SER A 81 -2.96 19.42 2.69
C SER A 81 -1.58 19.58 3.34
N LYS A 82 -1.49 19.53 4.67
CA LYS A 82 -0.24 19.78 5.42
C LYS A 82 0.62 18.52 5.60
N ARG A 83 0.96 17.84 4.50
CA ARG A 83 1.88 16.69 4.46
C ARG A 83 3.14 17.04 3.67
N PRO A 84 4.29 16.42 3.93
CA PRO A 84 4.56 15.37 4.92
C PRO A 84 4.58 15.92 6.35
N CYS A 85 4.16 15.09 7.33
CA CYS A 85 4.26 15.44 8.75
C CYS A 85 5.72 15.37 9.25
N SER A 86 6.49 14.44 8.70
CA SER A 86 7.94 14.29 8.90
C SER A 86 8.55 13.54 7.72
N LYS A 87 9.86 13.69 7.51
CA LYS A 87 10.58 13.08 6.38
C LYS A 87 10.41 11.55 6.33
N HIS A 88 10.41 10.90 7.48
CA HIS A 88 10.36 9.42 7.57
C HIS A 88 9.09 8.89 8.22
N GLY A 89 8.04 9.68 8.34
CA GLY A 89 6.78 9.24 8.94
C GLY A 89 6.84 8.97 10.46
N LYS A 90 7.97 9.30 11.14
CA LYS A 90 8.18 9.02 12.56
C LYS A 90 7.23 9.79 13.50
N SER A 91 6.73 10.93 13.05
CA SER A 91 5.77 11.73 13.80
C SER A 91 4.59 12.08 12.92
N CYS A 92 3.39 11.94 13.48
CA CYS A 92 2.16 12.37 12.85
C CYS A 92 1.46 13.40 13.71
N LYS A 93 1.06 14.53 13.11
CA LYS A 93 0.29 15.58 13.80
C LYS A 93 -1.14 15.17 14.07
N HIS A 94 -1.63 14.14 13.39
CA HIS A 94 -2.97 13.57 13.56
C HIS A 94 -2.88 12.36 14.48
N LYS A 95 -3.26 12.55 15.75
CA LYS A 95 -3.37 11.47 16.74
C LYS A 95 -4.42 10.46 16.25
N ASN A 96 -4.30 9.20 16.67
CA ASN A 96 -5.18 8.08 16.30
C ASN A 96 -5.22 7.80 14.79
N LEU A 97 -4.84 6.62 14.37
CA LEU A 97 -4.82 6.13 12.99
C LEU A 97 -4.04 7.00 11.97
N GLY A 98 -3.50 8.15 12.35
CA GLY A 98 -2.69 9.02 11.50
C GLY A 98 -3.40 9.55 10.26
N CYS A 99 -2.62 9.99 9.29
CA CYS A 99 -3.14 10.55 8.03
C CYS A 99 -3.78 9.50 7.11
N ILE A 100 -3.48 8.21 7.29
CA ILE A 100 -3.99 7.14 6.43
C ILE A 100 -5.53 7.04 6.48
N LYS A 101 -6.15 7.35 7.61
CA LYS A 101 -7.61 7.33 7.78
C LYS A 101 -8.37 8.30 6.86
N PHE A 102 -7.68 9.26 6.26
CA PHE A 102 -8.28 10.24 5.35
C PHE A 102 -8.10 9.84 3.87
N ILE A 103 -7.74 8.60 3.60
CA ILE A 103 -7.84 8.02 2.26
C ILE A 103 -9.28 7.56 2.06
N ASP A 104 -9.90 7.96 0.95
CA ASP A 104 -11.25 7.52 0.61
C ASP A 104 -11.21 6.08 0.10
N SER A 105 -12.04 5.22 0.68
CA SER A 105 -12.18 3.82 0.26
C SER A 105 -12.66 3.69 -1.20
N LYS A 106 -13.42 4.66 -1.70
CA LYS A 106 -13.88 4.70 -3.10
C LYS A 106 -12.72 4.89 -4.07
N ASP A 107 -11.67 5.63 -3.68
CA ASP A 107 -10.48 5.80 -4.52
C ASP A 107 -9.69 4.48 -4.60
N ILE A 108 -9.67 3.72 -3.50
CA ILE A 108 -9.07 2.38 -3.47
C ILE A 108 -9.85 1.44 -4.40
N GLU A 109 -11.17 1.39 -4.25
CA GLU A 109 -12.04 0.55 -5.07
C GLU A 109 -11.88 0.85 -6.56
N LYS A 110 -11.93 2.12 -6.96
CA LYS A 110 -11.72 2.55 -8.35
C LYS A 110 -10.34 2.11 -8.88
N ALA A 111 -9.28 2.27 -8.07
CA ALA A 111 -7.94 1.87 -8.48
C ALA A 111 -7.84 0.35 -8.67
N VAL A 112 -8.45 -0.44 -7.80
CA VAL A 112 -8.48 -1.91 -7.93
C VAL A 112 -9.24 -2.32 -9.18
N LEU A 113 -10.46 -1.80 -9.40
CA LEU A 113 -11.29 -2.14 -10.56
C LEU A 113 -10.64 -1.76 -11.90
N LYS A 114 -9.78 -0.74 -11.90
CA LYS A 114 -9.02 -0.36 -13.09
C LYS A 114 -7.90 -1.35 -13.44
N LEU A 115 -7.37 -2.07 -12.46
CA LEU A 115 -6.22 -2.97 -12.62
C LEU A 115 -6.63 -4.46 -12.75
N LEU A 116 -7.89 -4.79 -12.51
CA LEU A 116 -8.47 -6.13 -12.70
C LEU A 116 -9.19 -6.24 -14.04
#